data_cfdfdf8eda0dd09c318fa08af3a5de06
#
_entry.id   cfdfdf8eda0dd09c318fa08af3a5de06
#
_cell.length_a   1.000
_cell.length_b   1.000
_cell.length_c   1.000
_cell.angle_alpha   90.00
_cell.angle_beta   90.00
_cell.angle_gamma   90.00
#
_symmetry.space_group_name_H-M   'P 1'
#
loop_
_entity.id
_entity.type
_entity.pdbx_description
1 polymer ?
#
loop_
_entity_poly.entity_id
_entity_poly.type
_entity_poly.pdbx_seq_one_letter_code
_entity_poly.pdbx_strand_id
1 'polypeptide(L)'
;IDANGIVHVSAKDLGTGKEQNITITSSTNMSKDDIDKAVKEAEAFAAEDAKKKEDVDARNAADQLCFQAEKSLGEFGDKVDAADKSACQAKIDALKEALKGTDIEAIKAKHKELEETFQGVATKVYQQAAQAQQAAGGAAGFDPNNMGGANGGSNGGASNNGGDDVIDAEFTDAE
;
A
#
# COMPACT_ATOMS: atom_id res chain seq x y z
N ILE A 1 -14.49 -5.18 37.39
CA ILE A 1 -13.52 -4.33 36.71
C ILE A 1 -14.19 -3.89 35.41
N ASP A 2 -14.27 -2.59 35.17
CA ASP A 2 -14.82 -2.08 33.95
C ASP A 2 -13.79 -2.02 32.80
N ALA A 3 -14.21 -1.65 31.60
CA ALA A 3 -13.35 -1.54 30.42
C ALA A 3 -12.21 -0.49 30.58
N ASN A 4 -12.31 0.38 31.58
CA ASN A 4 -11.30 1.40 31.89
C ASN A 4 -10.35 0.98 33.02
N GLY A 5 -10.47 -0.27 33.50
CA GLY A 5 -9.65 -0.80 34.59
C GLY A 5 -10.06 -0.33 35.99
N ILE A 6 -11.26 0.26 36.13
CA ILE A 6 -11.81 0.69 37.42
C ILE A 6 -12.41 -0.52 38.13
N VAL A 7 -11.98 -0.76 39.38
CA VAL A 7 -12.50 -1.84 40.20
C VAL A 7 -13.57 -1.31 41.15
N HIS A 8 -14.78 -1.83 41.04
CA HIS A 8 -15.88 -1.56 41.97
C HIS A 8 -16.00 -2.71 42.95
N VAL A 9 -15.86 -2.42 44.23
CA VAL A 9 -16.01 -3.41 45.29
C VAL A 9 -17.17 -2.98 46.19
N SER A 10 -18.16 -3.86 46.33
CA SER A 10 -19.27 -3.66 47.26
C SER A 10 -19.27 -4.72 48.37
N ALA A 11 -19.48 -4.34 49.59
CA ALA A 11 -19.65 -5.24 50.71
C ALA A 11 -20.94 -4.92 51.44
N LYS A 12 -21.79 -5.94 51.64
CA LYS A 12 -23.06 -5.81 52.39
C LYS A 12 -23.02 -6.63 53.67
N ASP A 13 -23.24 -6.00 54.77
CA ASP A 13 -23.43 -6.66 56.05
C ASP A 13 -24.83 -7.25 56.15
N LEU A 14 -24.89 -8.58 56.22
CA LEU A 14 -26.15 -9.30 56.26
C LEU A 14 -26.91 -9.16 57.61
N GLY A 15 -26.21 -8.77 58.69
CA GLY A 15 -26.84 -8.57 60.00
C GLY A 15 -27.50 -7.21 60.17
N THR A 16 -26.90 -6.20 59.63
CA THR A 16 -27.39 -4.79 59.75
C THR A 16 -27.99 -4.24 58.46
N GLY A 17 -27.80 -4.93 57.32
CA GLY A 17 -28.26 -4.51 55.99
C GLY A 17 -27.46 -3.33 55.41
N LYS A 18 -26.42 -2.87 56.09
CA LYS A 18 -25.57 -1.76 55.60
C LYS A 18 -24.70 -2.20 54.44
N GLU A 19 -24.63 -1.35 53.45
CA GLU A 19 -23.79 -1.57 52.24
C GLU A 19 -22.73 -0.48 52.17
N GLN A 20 -21.49 -0.93 51.82
CA GLN A 20 -20.35 -0.05 51.56
C GLN A 20 -19.86 -0.32 50.15
N ASN A 21 -19.67 0.74 49.37
CA ASN A 21 -19.15 0.66 48.00
C ASN A 21 -17.83 1.43 47.96
N ILE A 22 -16.81 0.79 47.42
CA ILE A 22 -15.47 1.40 47.17
C ILE A 22 -15.18 1.29 45.69
N THR A 23 -14.87 2.40 45.06
CA THR A 23 -14.37 2.45 43.70
C THR A 23 -12.87 2.69 43.75
N ILE A 24 -12.12 1.72 43.26
CA ILE A 24 -10.65 1.79 43.18
C ILE A 24 -10.32 2.19 41.74
N THR A 25 -9.96 3.43 41.53
CA THR A 25 -9.36 3.91 40.29
C THR A 25 -7.87 3.70 40.42
N SER A 26 -7.25 3.00 39.44
CA SER A 26 -5.81 2.85 39.38
C SER A 26 -5.18 4.25 39.37
N SER A 27 -4.58 4.65 40.45
CA SER A 27 -3.87 5.92 40.53
C SER A 27 -2.43 5.77 40.04
N THR A 28 -2.25 5.40 38.77
CA THR A 28 -1.07 5.80 38.04
C THR A 28 -1.30 7.22 37.53
N ASN A 29 -1.47 8.15 38.45
CA ASN A 29 -1.54 9.54 38.10
C ASN A 29 -0.16 9.98 37.64
N MET A 30 0.09 9.88 36.33
CA MET A 30 1.15 10.63 35.70
C MET A 30 0.90 12.12 36.03
N SER A 31 1.95 12.83 36.42
CA SER A 31 1.83 14.27 36.58
C SER A 31 1.43 14.90 35.24
N LYS A 32 0.83 16.09 35.25
CA LYS A 32 0.51 16.81 34.01
C LYS A 32 1.77 17.01 33.16
N ASP A 33 2.92 17.25 33.78
CA ASP A 33 4.18 17.44 33.11
C ASP A 33 4.66 16.15 32.41
N ASP A 34 4.42 14.98 33.02
CA ASP A 34 4.74 13.68 32.43
C ASP A 34 3.81 13.33 31.26
N ILE A 35 2.52 13.71 31.36
CA ILE A 35 1.56 13.56 30.27
C ILE A 35 1.96 14.47 29.09
N ASP A 36 2.27 15.73 29.34
CA ASP A 36 2.71 16.68 28.32
C ASP A 36 4.01 16.25 27.65
N LYS A 37 4.92 15.65 28.41
CA LYS A 37 6.14 15.04 27.88
C LYS A 37 5.84 13.86 26.98
N ALA A 38 5.02 12.93 27.45
CA ALA A 38 4.66 11.73 26.68
C ALA A 38 3.92 12.11 25.38
N VAL A 39 3.06 13.11 25.40
CA VAL A 39 2.37 13.62 24.20
C VAL A 39 3.37 14.20 23.21
N LYS A 40 4.29 15.07 23.67
CA LYS A 40 5.32 15.65 22.78
C LYS A 40 6.25 14.60 22.20
N GLU A 41 6.65 13.62 23.00
CA GLU A 41 7.46 12.49 22.52
C GLU A 41 6.70 11.66 21.48
N ALA A 42 5.40 11.37 21.73
CA ALA A 42 4.56 10.65 20.79
C ALA A 42 4.38 11.43 19.46
N GLU A 43 4.19 12.74 19.50
CA GLU A 43 4.10 13.59 18.32
C GLU A 43 5.42 13.59 17.53
N ALA A 44 6.58 13.66 18.21
CA ALA A 44 7.87 13.62 17.58
C ALA A 44 8.12 12.26 16.89
N PHE A 45 7.79 11.16 17.55
CA PHE A 45 7.90 9.82 16.97
C PHE A 45 6.93 9.60 15.80
N ALA A 46 5.70 10.14 15.89
CA ALA A 46 4.74 10.04 14.78
C ALA A 46 5.25 10.72 13.51
N ALA A 47 5.90 11.87 13.64
CA ALA A 47 6.51 12.57 12.51
C ALA A 47 7.69 11.79 11.90
N GLU A 48 8.54 11.20 12.76
CA GLU A 48 9.66 10.36 12.31
C GLU A 48 9.16 9.07 11.63
N ASP A 49 8.16 8.44 12.19
CA ASP A 49 7.57 7.21 11.63
C ASP A 49 6.85 7.48 10.31
N ALA A 50 6.17 8.62 10.16
CA ALA A 50 5.58 9.03 8.89
C ALA A 50 6.65 9.17 7.80
N LYS A 51 7.79 9.77 8.12
CA LYS A 51 8.92 9.89 7.20
C LYS A 51 9.51 8.53 6.85
N LYS A 52 9.75 7.67 7.84
CA LYS A 52 10.25 6.31 7.61
C LYS A 52 9.31 5.51 6.72
N LYS A 53 7.99 5.65 6.93
CA LYS A 53 6.99 5.01 6.08
C LYS A 53 7.07 5.51 4.65
N GLU A 54 7.15 6.82 4.43
CA GLU A 54 7.31 7.40 3.09
C GLU A 54 8.58 6.88 2.40
N ASP A 55 9.68 6.77 3.13
CA ASP A 55 10.95 6.24 2.63
C ASP A 55 10.82 4.75 2.21
N VAL A 56 10.12 3.95 3.01
CA VAL A 56 9.87 2.53 2.69
C VAL A 56 8.93 2.42 1.50
N ASP A 57 7.87 3.20 1.44
CA ASP A 57 6.91 3.20 0.34
C ASP A 57 7.59 3.59 -0.98
N ALA A 58 8.47 4.60 -0.96
CA ALA A 58 9.26 5.01 -2.12
C ALA A 58 10.20 3.89 -2.61
N ARG A 59 10.85 3.17 -1.70
CA ARG A 59 11.70 2.02 -2.05
C ARG A 59 10.90 0.88 -2.67
N ASN A 60 9.76 0.54 -2.07
CA ASN A 60 8.90 -0.52 -2.57
C ASN A 60 8.34 -0.19 -3.96
N ALA A 61 7.92 1.07 -4.18
CA ALA A 61 7.46 1.53 -5.48
C ALA A 61 8.57 1.45 -6.54
N ALA A 62 9.80 1.82 -6.18
CA ALA A 62 10.95 1.74 -7.06
C ALA A 62 11.31 0.30 -7.44
N ASP A 63 11.27 -0.61 -6.48
CA ASP A 63 11.52 -2.04 -6.71
C ASP A 63 10.46 -2.67 -7.62
N GLN A 64 9.18 -2.34 -7.38
CA GLN A 64 8.07 -2.79 -8.21
C GLN A 64 8.19 -2.27 -9.64
N LEU A 65 8.58 -1.00 -9.83
CA LEU A 65 8.77 -0.43 -11.16
C LEU A 65 9.93 -1.12 -11.91
N CYS A 66 11.04 -1.41 -11.23
CA CYS A 66 12.14 -2.17 -11.82
C CYS A 66 11.66 -3.53 -12.33
N PHE A 67 10.96 -4.28 -11.48
CA PHE A 67 10.45 -5.60 -11.83
C PHE A 67 9.45 -5.54 -12.99
N GLN A 68 8.51 -4.59 -12.94
CA GLN A 68 7.51 -4.41 -13.98
C GLN A 68 8.14 -4.01 -15.32
N ALA A 69 9.11 -3.10 -15.30
CA ALA A 69 9.81 -2.65 -16.50
C ALA A 69 10.63 -3.80 -17.14
N GLU A 70 11.36 -4.58 -16.34
CA GLU A 70 12.09 -5.74 -16.84
C GLU A 70 11.18 -6.80 -17.47
N LYS A 71 10.09 -7.13 -16.76
CA LYS A 71 9.09 -8.08 -17.26
C LYS A 71 8.48 -7.60 -18.57
N SER A 72 8.03 -6.36 -18.63
CA SER A 72 7.42 -5.80 -19.84
C SER A 72 8.39 -5.68 -21.00
N LEU A 73 9.67 -5.32 -20.75
CA LEU A 73 10.70 -5.35 -21.81
C LEU A 73 10.95 -6.75 -22.37
N GLY A 74 10.84 -7.77 -21.53
CA GLY A 74 10.88 -9.17 -21.96
C GLY A 74 9.68 -9.57 -22.81
N GLU A 75 8.48 -9.16 -22.39
CA GLU A 75 7.22 -9.44 -23.10
C GLU A 75 7.12 -8.69 -24.44
N PHE A 76 7.62 -7.48 -24.51
CA PHE A 76 7.65 -6.71 -25.75
C PHE A 76 8.61 -7.31 -26.78
N GLY A 77 9.66 -8.00 -26.34
CA GLY A 77 10.59 -8.72 -27.20
C GLY A 77 11.16 -7.85 -28.32
N ASP A 78 10.96 -8.29 -29.56
CA ASP A 78 11.45 -7.62 -30.77
C ASP A 78 10.59 -6.40 -31.21
N LYS A 79 9.49 -6.13 -30.50
CA LYS A 79 8.64 -4.96 -30.75
C LYS A 79 9.22 -3.66 -30.21
N VAL A 80 10.27 -3.74 -29.38
CA VAL A 80 11.01 -2.58 -28.87
C VAL A 80 12.31 -2.45 -29.62
N ASP A 81 12.60 -1.25 -30.11
CA ASP A 81 13.87 -0.94 -30.73
C ASP A 81 15.03 -1.21 -29.77
N ALA A 82 16.13 -1.76 -30.28
CA ALA A 82 17.30 -2.12 -29.49
C ALA A 82 17.86 -0.92 -28.69
N ALA A 83 17.79 0.28 -29.25
CA ALA A 83 18.19 1.51 -28.59
C ALA A 83 17.30 1.86 -27.39
N ASP A 84 15.98 1.77 -27.57
CA ASP A 84 14.99 2.02 -26.50
C ASP A 84 15.08 0.97 -25.39
N LYS A 85 15.29 -0.30 -25.77
CA LYS A 85 15.52 -1.39 -24.81
C LYS A 85 16.78 -1.17 -23.99
N SER A 86 17.88 -0.78 -24.63
CA SER A 86 19.14 -0.46 -23.94
C SER A 86 19.01 0.74 -23.03
N ALA A 87 18.32 1.80 -23.47
CA ALA A 87 18.10 2.99 -22.68
C ALA A 87 17.26 2.68 -21.43
N CYS A 88 16.19 1.90 -21.57
CA CYS A 88 15.34 1.50 -20.45
C CYS A 88 16.11 0.60 -19.47
N GLN A 89 16.88 -0.37 -19.98
CA GLN A 89 17.71 -1.24 -19.14
C GLN A 89 18.74 -0.44 -18.33
N ALA A 90 19.39 0.56 -18.92
CA ALA A 90 20.33 1.43 -18.21
C ALA A 90 19.65 2.21 -17.07
N LYS A 91 18.39 2.62 -17.25
CA LYS A 91 17.62 3.28 -16.18
C LYS A 91 17.20 2.32 -15.08
N ILE A 92 16.85 1.09 -15.42
CA ILE A 92 16.57 0.02 -14.44
C ILE A 92 17.81 -0.25 -13.59
N ASP A 93 18.97 -0.40 -14.23
CA ASP A 93 20.22 -0.68 -13.52
C ASP A 93 20.63 0.48 -12.61
N ALA A 94 20.44 1.73 -13.08
CA ALA A 94 20.69 2.92 -12.28
C ALA A 94 19.77 3.02 -11.05
N LEU A 95 18.49 2.66 -11.19
CA LEU A 95 17.54 2.63 -10.07
C LEU A 95 17.86 1.51 -9.10
N LYS A 96 18.21 0.32 -9.58
CA LYS A 96 18.66 -0.80 -8.75
C LYS A 96 19.92 -0.46 -7.96
N GLU A 97 20.84 0.28 -8.54
CA GLU A 97 22.04 0.74 -7.83
C GLU A 97 21.68 1.77 -6.75
N ALA A 98 20.79 2.72 -7.06
CA ALA A 98 20.31 3.70 -6.07
C ALA A 98 19.59 3.01 -4.89
N LEU A 99 18.84 1.93 -5.13
CA LEU A 99 18.15 1.14 -4.11
C LEU A 99 19.09 0.46 -3.09
N LYS A 100 20.34 0.20 -3.46
CA LYS A 100 21.35 -0.32 -2.52
C LYS A 100 21.83 0.75 -1.52
N GLY A 101 21.68 2.02 -1.87
CA GLY A 101 22.02 3.15 -1.02
C GLY A 101 20.90 3.53 -0.04
N THR A 102 21.15 4.61 0.73
CA THR A 102 20.18 5.15 1.69
C THR A 102 19.57 6.48 1.26
N ASP A 103 19.97 7.00 0.12
CA ASP A 103 19.52 8.30 -0.41
C ASP A 103 18.15 8.16 -1.08
N ILE A 104 17.11 8.56 -0.36
CA ILE A 104 15.72 8.46 -0.84
C ILE A 104 15.44 9.43 -1.98
N GLU A 105 16.05 10.60 -1.97
CA GLU A 105 15.87 11.60 -3.04
C GLU A 105 16.48 11.10 -4.36
N ALA A 106 17.64 10.45 -4.30
CA ALA A 106 18.23 9.78 -5.46
C ALA A 106 17.32 8.65 -5.98
N ILE A 107 16.73 7.85 -5.09
CA ILE A 107 15.78 6.78 -5.47
C ILE A 107 14.56 7.37 -6.16
N LYS A 108 13.92 8.41 -5.58
CA LYS A 108 12.75 9.08 -6.17
C LYS A 108 13.07 9.68 -7.56
N ALA A 109 14.24 10.31 -7.68
CA ALA A 109 14.67 10.87 -8.97
C ALA A 109 14.86 9.78 -10.03
N LYS A 110 15.54 8.69 -9.70
CA LYS A 110 15.76 7.56 -10.63
C LYS A 110 14.47 6.79 -10.95
N HIS A 111 13.57 6.68 -9.98
CA HIS A 111 12.23 6.14 -10.20
C HIS A 111 11.49 6.92 -11.29
N LYS A 112 11.46 8.25 -11.17
CA LYS A 112 10.83 9.13 -12.16
C LYS A 112 11.47 9.02 -13.53
N GLU A 113 12.81 9.02 -13.61
CA GLU A 113 13.53 8.86 -14.88
C GLU A 113 13.17 7.52 -15.58
N LEU A 114 13.08 6.43 -14.82
CA LEU A 114 12.68 5.13 -15.35
C LEU A 114 11.23 5.14 -15.81
N GLU A 115 10.33 5.70 -15.00
CA GLU A 115 8.90 5.79 -15.31
C GLU A 115 8.67 6.52 -16.65
N GLU A 116 9.28 7.72 -16.83
CA GLU A 116 9.17 8.50 -18.05
C GLU A 116 9.73 7.73 -19.27
N THR A 117 10.88 7.09 -19.11
CA THR A 117 11.49 6.28 -20.18
C THR A 117 10.61 5.09 -20.54
N PHE A 118 10.10 4.36 -19.54
CA PHE A 118 9.27 3.19 -19.74
C PHE A 118 7.92 3.54 -20.40
N GLN A 119 7.28 4.64 -20.00
CA GLN A 119 6.05 5.14 -20.63
C GLN A 119 6.29 5.50 -22.10
N GLY A 120 7.43 6.12 -22.41
CA GLY A 120 7.82 6.41 -23.79
C GLY A 120 7.97 5.15 -24.64
N VAL A 121 8.62 4.12 -24.11
CA VAL A 121 8.78 2.82 -24.78
C VAL A 121 7.43 2.15 -24.98
N ALA A 122 6.60 2.09 -23.95
CA ALA A 122 5.27 1.49 -24.03
C ALA A 122 4.40 2.18 -25.10
N THR A 123 4.41 3.51 -25.14
CA THR A 123 3.68 4.29 -26.14
C THR A 123 4.13 3.95 -27.57
N LYS A 124 5.42 3.85 -27.81
CA LYS A 124 5.97 3.47 -29.12
C LYS A 124 5.50 2.07 -29.55
N VAL A 125 5.57 1.10 -28.63
CA VAL A 125 5.11 -0.28 -28.90
C VAL A 125 3.64 -0.33 -29.25
N TYR A 126 2.79 0.41 -28.52
CA TYR A 126 1.35 0.49 -28.83
C TYR A 126 1.08 1.16 -30.16
N GLN A 127 1.80 2.23 -30.50
CA GLN A 127 1.67 2.88 -31.81
C GLN A 127 2.08 1.97 -32.96
N GLN A 128 3.18 1.23 -32.83
CA GLN A 128 3.63 0.25 -33.83
C GLN A 128 2.62 -0.88 -33.97
N ALA A 129 2.05 -1.38 -32.87
CA ALA A 129 1.02 -2.42 -32.92
C ALA A 129 -0.26 -1.92 -33.63
N ALA A 130 -0.69 -0.68 -33.35
CA ALA A 130 -1.85 -0.08 -34.01
C ALA A 130 -1.62 0.13 -35.53
N GLN A 131 -0.43 0.59 -35.92
CA GLN A 131 -0.06 0.73 -37.32
C GLN A 131 0.00 -0.62 -38.05
N ALA A 132 0.54 -1.66 -37.42
CA ALA A 132 0.58 -3.00 -37.97
C ALA A 132 -0.81 -3.59 -38.18
N GLN A 133 -1.76 -3.33 -37.27
CA GLN A 133 -3.16 -3.74 -37.43
C GLN A 133 -3.87 -2.99 -38.59
N GLN A 134 -3.61 -1.69 -38.72
CA GLN A 134 -4.16 -0.92 -39.85
C GLN A 134 -3.60 -1.38 -41.21
N ALA A 135 -2.31 -1.72 -41.27
CA ALA A 135 -1.66 -2.23 -42.46
C ALA A 135 -2.14 -3.65 -42.85
N ALA A 136 -2.58 -4.45 -41.87
CA ALA A 136 -3.11 -5.81 -42.09
C ALA A 136 -4.60 -5.86 -42.46
N GLY A 137 -5.27 -4.71 -42.72
CA GLY A 137 -6.63 -4.65 -43.24
C GLY A 137 -7.74 -5.07 -42.28
N GLY A 138 -7.51 -5.00 -40.99
CA GLY A 138 -8.49 -5.38 -39.96
C GLY A 138 -9.09 -4.17 -39.25
N ALA A 139 -10.25 -3.68 -39.73
CA ALA A 139 -11.08 -2.75 -38.98
C ALA A 139 -11.80 -3.49 -37.83
N ALA A 140 -11.12 -3.69 -36.69
CA ALA A 140 -11.78 -4.07 -35.47
C ALA A 140 -11.30 -3.09 -34.38
N GLY A 141 -12.24 -2.25 -33.94
CA GLY A 141 -12.05 -1.10 -33.07
C GLY A 141 -11.15 -1.33 -31.87
N PHE A 142 -9.95 -0.81 -31.96
CA PHE A 142 -9.12 -0.54 -30.82
C PHE A 142 -9.33 0.92 -30.42
N ASP A 143 -10.06 1.13 -29.33
CA ASP A 143 -10.27 2.45 -28.73
C ASP A 143 -9.10 2.74 -27.76
N PRO A 144 -8.16 3.63 -28.15
CA PRO A 144 -7.03 3.98 -27.29
C PRO A 144 -7.46 4.72 -26.02
N ASN A 145 -8.72 5.14 -25.92
CA ASN A 145 -9.26 5.86 -24.77
C ASN A 145 -9.73 4.92 -23.64
N ASN A 146 -9.74 3.60 -23.87
CA ASN A 146 -10.17 2.60 -22.87
C ASN A 146 -9.01 2.00 -22.03
N MET A 147 -7.79 2.48 -22.19
CA MET A 147 -6.61 1.93 -21.49
C MET A 147 -6.19 2.73 -20.25
N GLY A 148 -7.00 3.73 -19.87
CA GLY A 148 -6.77 4.54 -18.67
C GLY A 148 -7.50 4.08 -17.41
N GLY A 149 -8.04 2.86 -17.37
CA GLY A 149 -8.94 2.44 -16.29
C GLY A 149 -8.74 1.02 -15.80
N ALA A 150 -7.53 0.63 -15.45
CA ALA A 150 -7.32 -0.61 -14.69
C ALA A 150 -7.32 -0.33 -13.19
N ASN A 151 -8.33 0.39 -12.70
CA ASN A 151 -8.75 0.34 -11.31
C ASN A 151 -10.23 0.70 -11.21
N GLY A 152 -11.07 -0.27 -10.98
CA GLY A 152 -12.46 -0.04 -10.57
C GLY A 152 -13.53 -0.65 -11.47
N GLY A 153 -14.02 -1.81 -11.09
CA GLY A 153 -15.44 -2.10 -11.15
C GLY A 153 -16.03 -2.54 -12.47
N SER A 154 -15.91 -3.80 -12.80
CA SER A 154 -16.86 -4.46 -13.69
C SER A 154 -18.17 -4.66 -12.92
N ASN A 155 -19.21 -3.90 -13.30
CA ASN A 155 -20.58 -4.32 -13.04
C ASN A 155 -21.28 -4.41 -14.38
N GLY A 156 -21.58 -5.62 -14.80
CA GLY A 156 -22.30 -5.92 -16.04
C GLY A 156 -22.85 -7.33 -16.03
N GLY A 157 -24.01 -7.50 -15.42
CA GLY A 157 -24.93 -8.53 -15.24
C GLY A 157 -24.88 -9.81 -16.09
N ALA A 158 -24.92 -10.93 -15.39
CA ALA A 158 -25.78 -12.05 -15.75
C ALA A 158 -26.06 -12.87 -14.48
N SER A 159 -27.30 -12.94 -14.14
CA SER A 159 -28.02 -13.79 -13.21
C SER A 159 -27.50 -15.24 -13.20
N ASN A 160 -27.21 -15.81 -12.02
CA ASN A 160 -27.95 -16.96 -11.46
C ASN A 160 -27.30 -17.51 -10.18
N ASN A 161 -28.10 -17.52 -9.12
CA ASN A 161 -28.33 -18.57 -8.12
C ASN A 161 -27.21 -19.07 -7.21
N GLY A 162 -27.35 -18.72 -5.93
CA GLY A 162 -27.28 -19.67 -4.83
C GLY A 162 -25.89 -19.94 -4.25
N GLY A 163 -25.73 -19.52 -3.00
CA GLY A 163 -24.72 -20.04 -2.09
C GLY A 163 -24.12 -18.97 -1.19
N ASP A 164 -24.79 -18.73 -0.08
CA ASP A 164 -24.20 -18.10 1.10
C ASP A 164 -23.04 -18.98 1.58
N ASP A 165 -21.81 -18.58 1.32
CA ASP A 165 -20.66 -19.05 2.07
C ASP A 165 -20.17 -17.89 2.96
N VAL A 166 -20.85 -17.76 4.10
CA VAL A 166 -20.33 -17.01 5.24
C VAL A 166 -19.26 -17.89 5.89
N ILE A 167 -18.01 -17.57 5.71
CA ILE A 167 -16.91 -18.18 6.45
C ILE A 167 -16.90 -17.52 7.84
N ASP A 168 -17.60 -18.17 8.80
CA ASP A 168 -17.42 -17.90 10.21
C ASP A 168 -16.02 -18.36 10.63
N ALA A 169 -15.13 -17.39 10.91
CA ALA A 169 -13.87 -17.65 11.56
C ALA A 169 -14.13 -17.91 13.05
N GLU A 170 -14.26 -19.18 13.42
CA GLU A 170 -14.25 -19.62 14.82
C GLU A 170 -12.86 -19.35 15.42
N PHE A 171 -12.82 -18.38 16.32
CA PHE A 171 -11.67 -18.13 17.18
C PHE A 171 -11.77 -19.09 18.38
N THR A 172 -10.95 -20.12 18.40
CA THR A 172 -10.81 -21.00 19.58
C THR A 172 -9.74 -20.45 20.50
N ASP A 173 -10.16 -20.03 21.69
CA ASP A 173 -9.25 -19.75 22.82
C ASP A 173 -8.57 -21.06 23.22
N ALA A 174 -7.23 -21.06 23.18
CA ALA A 174 -6.41 -22.12 23.76
C ALA A 174 -6.16 -21.82 25.25
N GLU A 175 -6.51 -22.78 26.11
CA GLU A 175 -6.19 -22.83 27.54
C GLU A 175 -4.66 -22.83 27.80
#